data_e02e2e2ac645f5c33389eaf13b1ec439
#
_entry.id   e02e2e2ac645f5c33389eaf13b1ec439
#
_cell.length_a   1.000
_cell.length_b   1.000
_cell.length_c   1.000
_cell.angle_alpha   90.00
_cell.angle_beta   90.00
_cell.angle_gamma   90.00
#
_symmetry.space_group_name_H-M   'P 1'
#
loop_
_entity.id
_entity.type
_entity.pdbx_description
1 polymer ?
#
loop_
_entity_poly.entity_id
_entity_poly.type
_entity_poly.pdbx_seq_one_letter_code
_entity_poly.pdbx_strand_id
1 'polypeptide(L)'
;MNRIKQIKVENLFFILATIFIFSFMFVFPINRVPDETNHARMTWETFHKPTETSFKWMDEIPSNDKVKLAEYKQIFAQKIDMSKEPFQFSVSLKTISFIPQLIGMTIGSWISPTVGMIIYMGRIFNALAYILGIYFLIR
;
A
#
# COMPACT_ATOMS: atom_id res chain seq x y z
N MET A 1 30.00 -25.21 -26.27
CA MET A 1 29.87 -23.74 -26.28
C MET A 1 28.48 -23.39 -25.75
N ASN A 2 28.34 -23.07 -24.45
CA ASN A 2 27.07 -22.77 -23.82
C ASN A 2 26.55 -21.43 -24.35
N ARG A 3 25.46 -21.43 -25.11
CA ARG A 3 24.73 -20.22 -25.49
C ARG A 3 24.17 -19.61 -24.18
N ILE A 4 24.80 -18.57 -23.69
CA ILE A 4 24.21 -17.71 -22.66
C ILE A 4 22.93 -17.17 -23.27
N LYS A 5 21.77 -17.64 -22.81
CA LYS A 5 20.48 -17.07 -23.20
C LYS A 5 20.50 -15.61 -22.80
N GLN A 6 20.52 -14.71 -23.78
CA GLN A 6 20.41 -13.28 -23.52
C GLN A 6 19.09 -13.02 -22.80
N ILE A 7 19.19 -12.45 -21.61
CA ILE A 7 18.01 -12.04 -20.84
C ILE A 7 17.40 -10.86 -21.62
N LYS A 8 16.14 -10.96 -21.96
CA LYS A 8 15.41 -9.87 -22.60
C LYS A 8 15.33 -8.66 -21.67
N VAL A 9 15.38 -7.45 -22.25
CA VAL A 9 15.42 -6.18 -21.49
C VAL A 9 14.23 -6.05 -20.53
N GLU A 10 13.05 -6.43 -20.98
CA GLU A 10 11.84 -6.42 -20.15
C GLU A 10 11.95 -7.32 -18.91
N ASN A 11 12.58 -8.49 -19.06
CA ASN A 11 12.78 -9.41 -17.93
C ASN A 11 13.83 -8.88 -16.94
N LEU A 12 14.90 -8.27 -17.45
CA LEU A 12 15.90 -7.63 -16.61
C LEU A 12 15.28 -6.47 -15.83
N PHE A 13 14.49 -5.62 -16.50
CA PHE A 13 13.75 -4.55 -15.85
C PHE A 13 12.83 -5.10 -14.75
N PHE A 14 12.02 -6.14 -15.06
CA PHE A 14 11.11 -6.74 -14.10
C PHE A 14 11.83 -7.21 -12.83
N ILE A 15 12.96 -7.93 -12.99
CA ILE A 15 13.75 -8.41 -11.87
C ILE A 15 14.29 -7.25 -11.03
N LEU A 16 14.94 -6.28 -11.66
CA LEU A 16 15.55 -5.13 -10.98
C LEU A 16 14.48 -4.27 -10.29
N ALA A 17 13.39 -3.94 -10.99
CA ALA A 17 12.30 -3.15 -10.43
C ALA A 17 11.67 -3.86 -9.22
N THR A 18 11.45 -5.18 -9.31
CA THR A 18 10.93 -5.96 -8.20
C THR A 18 11.84 -5.87 -6.98
N ILE A 19 13.14 -6.12 -7.17
CA ILE A 19 14.13 -6.06 -6.07
C ILE A 19 14.13 -4.67 -5.44
N PHE A 20 14.26 -3.61 -6.24
CA PHE A 20 14.36 -2.25 -5.72
C PHE A 20 13.08 -1.79 -5.04
N ILE A 21 11.92 -1.94 -5.67
CA ILE A 21 10.65 -1.47 -5.13
C ILE A 21 10.31 -2.18 -3.82
N PHE A 22 10.45 -3.50 -3.76
CA PHE A 22 10.21 -4.24 -2.52
C PHE A 22 11.24 -3.92 -1.44
N SER A 23 12.52 -3.75 -1.79
CA SER A 23 13.54 -3.29 -0.83
C SER A 23 13.17 -1.93 -0.22
N PHE A 24 12.82 -0.96 -1.06
CA PHE A 24 12.41 0.37 -0.58
C PHE A 24 11.13 0.31 0.25
N MET A 25 10.16 -0.51 -0.13
CA MET A 25 8.90 -0.66 0.62
C MET A 25 9.13 -1.12 2.07
N PHE A 26 10.13 -1.97 2.32
CA PHE A 26 10.47 -2.43 3.67
C PHE A 26 11.43 -1.51 4.41
N VAL A 27 12.33 -0.83 3.69
CA VAL A 27 13.31 0.10 4.29
C VAL A 27 12.65 1.41 4.73
N PHE A 28 11.68 1.91 3.94
CA PHE A 28 10.98 3.14 4.28
C PHE A 28 9.76 2.86 5.15
N PRO A 29 9.77 3.31 6.42
CA PRO A 29 8.60 3.20 7.28
C PRO A 29 7.38 3.87 6.66
N ILE A 30 6.20 3.42 7.07
CA ILE A 30 4.94 4.03 6.65
C ILE A 30 4.92 5.49 7.12
N ASN A 31 4.29 6.37 6.33
CA ASN A 31 4.18 7.81 6.56
C ASN A 31 5.53 8.57 6.50
N ARG A 32 6.52 8.01 5.79
CA ARG A 32 7.78 8.70 5.46
C ARG A 32 7.80 9.20 4.01
N VAL A 33 6.89 8.71 3.20
CA VAL A 33 6.66 9.24 1.86
C VAL A 33 5.67 10.40 1.98
N PRO A 34 5.98 11.59 1.40
CA PRO A 34 5.05 12.72 1.42
C PRO A 34 3.65 12.32 0.96
N ASP A 35 2.63 12.80 1.65
CA ASP A 35 1.21 12.57 1.37
C ASP A 35 0.72 11.10 1.42
N GLU A 36 1.54 10.16 1.85
CA GLU A 36 1.15 8.75 1.92
C GLU A 36 -0.11 8.53 2.77
N THR A 37 -0.20 9.18 3.91
CA THR A 37 -1.37 9.07 4.80
C THR A 37 -2.63 9.62 4.14
N ASN A 38 -2.52 10.75 3.43
CA ASN A 38 -3.64 11.33 2.71
C ASN A 38 -4.11 10.41 1.57
N HIS A 39 -3.19 9.84 0.81
CA HIS A 39 -3.52 8.88 -0.24
C HIS A 39 -4.17 7.62 0.31
N ALA A 40 -3.64 7.06 1.40
CA ALA A 40 -4.21 5.90 2.05
C ALA A 40 -5.63 6.18 2.58
N ARG A 41 -5.84 7.36 3.18
CA ARG A 41 -7.17 7.81 3.62
C ARG A 41 -8.14 7.92 2.46
N MET A 42 -7.79 8.68 1.42
CA MET A 42 -8.65 8.84 0.23
C MET A 42 -8.98 7.49 -0.42
N THR A 43 -8.02 6.57 -0.44
CA THR A 43 -8.21 5.22 -0.94
C THR A 43 -9.22 4.45 -0.10
N TRP A 44 -9.05 4.47 1.22
CA TRP A 44 -9.95 3.78 2.15
C TRP A 44 -11.37 4.33 2.09
N GLU A 45 -11.53 5.66 2.08
CA GLU A 45 -12.81 6.37 1.98
C GLU A 45 -13.60 6.05 0.70
N THR A 46 -12.93 5.55 -0.33
CA THR A 46 -13.61 5.13 -1.57
C THR A 46 -14.52 3.92 -1.34
N PHE A 47 -14.13 2.99 -0.45
CA PHE A 47 -14.93 1.78 -0.18
C PHE A 47 -15.52 1.74 1.22
N HIS A 48 -15.21 2.69 2.06
CA HIS A 48 -15.73 2.75 3.43
C HIS A 48 -16.31 4.13 3.69
N LYS A 49 -17.47 4.16 4.31
CA LYS A 49 -18.06 5.43 4.71
C LYS A 49 -17.29 5.98 5.91
N PRO A 50 -16.67 7.17 5.81
CA PRO A 50 -15.99 7.77 6.93
C PRO A 50 -17.02 8.05 8.04
N THR A 51 -16.81 7.47 9.21
CA THR A 51 -17.43 7.91 10.45
C THR A 51 -16.46 8.84 11.16
N GLU A 52 -16.92 9.71 12.04
CA GLU A 52 -16.05 10.65 12.77
C GLU A 52 -14.90 9.96 13.51
N THR A 53 -14.99 8.65 13.72
CA THR A 53 -14.00 7.81 14.40
C THR A 53 -13.14 6.97 13.48
N SER A 54 -13.51 6.82 12.19
CA SER A 54 -12.93 5.81 11.31
C SER A 54 -11.49 6.09 10.88
N PHE A 55 -11.00 7.33 10.93
CA PHE A 55 -9.66 7.67 10.46
C PHE A 55 -8.68 8.07 11.55
N LYS A 56 -9.06 8.01 12.82
CA LYS A 56 -8.14 8.32 13.92
C LYS A 56 -6.88 7.47 13.87
N TRP A 57 -6.99 6.22 13.46
CA TRP A 57 -5.84 5.32 13.35
C TRP A 57 -4.82 5.76 12.29
N MET A 58 -5.23 6.45 11.22
CA MET A 58 -4.30 7.01 10.24
C MET A 58 -3.59 8.25 10.77
N ASP A 59 -4.28 9.06 11.53
CA ASP A 59 -3.71 10.27 12.14
C ASP A 59 -2.73 9.92 13.27
N GLU A 60 -2.87 8.74 13.87
CA GLU A 60 -1.97 8.22 14.89
C GLU A 60 -0.64 7.69 14.32
N ILE A 61 -0.53 7.51 12.99
CA ILE A 61 0.72 7.07 12.37
C ILE A 61 1.74 8.20 12.45
N PRO A 62 2.86 8.00 13.15
CA PRO A 62 3.83 9.06 13.34
C PRO A 62 4.49 9.49 12.03
N SER A 63 4.58 10.79 11.80
CA SER A 63 5.22 11.38 10.61
C SER A 63 6.65 11.86 10.85
N ASN A 64 7.11 11.89 12.10
CA ASN A 64 8.42 12.43 12.46
C ASN A 64 9.48 11.36 12.76
N ASP A 65 10.76 11.75 12.67
CA ASP A 65 11.91 10.85 12.82
C ASP A 65 12.15 10.38 14.26
N LYS A 66 11.48 10.98 15.23
CA LYS A 66 11.72 10.74 16.65
C LYS A 66 10.88 9.62 17.23
N VAL A 67 10.04 8.98 16.43
CA VAL A 67 9.19 7.90 16.90
C VAL A 67 10.00 6.66 17.18
N LYS A 68 9.86 6.14 18.38
CA LYS A 68 10.51 4.91 18.80
C LYS A 68 9.91 3.72 18.05
N LEU A 69 10.75 2.75 17.67
CA LEU A 69 10.31 1.53 16.98
C LEU A 69 9.18 0.79 17.72
N ALA A 70 9.16 0.88 19.06
CA ALA A 70 8.11 0.28 19.89
C ALA A 70 6.73 0.92 19.63
N GLU A 71 6.68 2.25 19.49
CA GLU A 71 5.43 2.98 19.20
C GLU A 71 4.90 2.62 17.81
N TYR A 72 5.78 2.52 16.81
CA TYR A 72 5.41 2.03 15.49
C TYR A 72 4.78 0.64 15.55
N LYS A 73 5.43 -0.30 16.23
CA LYS A 73 4.91 -1.68 16.36
C LYS A 73 3.53 -1.71 17.02
N GLN A 74 3.33 -0.86 18.03
CA GLN A 74 2.06 -0.78 18.72
C GLN A 74 0.94 -0.26 17.81
N ILE A 75 1.18 0.82 17.06
CA ILE A 75 0.22 1.38 16.11
C ILE A 75 -0.10 0.36 15.00
N PHE A 76 0.93 -0.28 14.44
CA PHE A 76 0.72 -1.27 13.37
C PHE A 76 -0.02 -2.53 13.83
N ALA A 77 0.13 -2.91 15.08
CA ALA A 77 -0.60 -4.04 15.65
C ALA A 77 -2.04 -3.67 16.07
N GLN A 78 -2.39 -2.39 16.08
CA GLN A 78 -3.72 -1.91 16.45
C GLN A 78 -4.76 -2.50 15.51
N LYS A 79 -5.79 -3.13 16.09
CA LYS A 79 -6.92 -3.68 15.33
C LYS A 79 -7.96 -2.60 15.06
N ILE A 80 -8.46 -2.60 13.84
CA ILE A 80 -9.55 -1.73 13.41
C ILE A 80 -10.86 -2.48 13.63
N ASP A 81 -11.82 -1.79 14.20
CA ASP A 81 -13.18 -2.31 14.35
C ASP A 81 -13.94 -2.13 13.03
N MET A 82 -13.92 -3.18 12.20
CA MET A 82 -14.56 -3.17 10.89
C MET A 82 -16.08 -2.97 10.94
N SER A 83 -16.71 -3.13 12.11
CA SER A 83 -18.14 -2.83 12.27
C SER A 83 -18.42 -1.32 12.19
N LYS A 84 -17.42 -0.52 12.49
CA LYS A 84 -17.47 0.96 12.40
C LYS A 84 -17.03 1.50 11.05
N GLU A 85 -16.57 0.63 10.16
CA GLU A 85 -16.08 0.93 8.82
C GLU A 85 -17.02 0.31 7.76
N PRO A 86 -18.30 0.69 7.69
CA PRO A 86 -19.25 0.06 6.80
C PRO A 86 -18.80 0.22 5.34
N PHE A 87 -18.83 -0.88 4.62
CA PHE A 87 -18.51 -0.89 3.20
C PHE A 87 -19.53 -0.06 2.43
N GLN A 88 -19.02 0.83 1.58
CA GLN A 88 -19.82 1.52 0.58
C GLN A 88 -19.06 1.58 -0.74
N PHE A 89 -19.79 1.47 -1.83
CA PHE A 89 -19.18 1.60 -3.15
C PHE A 89 -19.35 3.04 -3.65
N SER A 90 -18.24 3.77 -3.75
CA SER A 90 -18.22 5.12 -4.29
C SER A 90 -17.02 5.27 -5.22
N VAL A 91 -17.22 5.10 -6.53
CA VAL A 91 -16.15 5.26 -7.51
C VAL A 91 -16.36 6.56 -8.29
N SER A 92 -15.34 7.38 -8.31
CA SER A 92 -15.22 8.56 -9.17
C SER A 92 -14.04 8.39 -10.13
N LEU A 93 -13.97 9.19 -11.18
CA LEU A 93 -12.83 9.20 -12.10
C LEU A 93 -11.50 9.48 -11.37
N LYS A 94 -11.54 10.25 -10.28
CA LYS A 94 -10.35 10.55 -9.46
C LYS A 94 -9.82 9.32 -8.71
N THR A 95 -10.66 8.31 -8.49
CA THR A 95 -10.30 7.12 -7.71
C THR A 95 -9.68 6.00 -8.54
N ILE A 96 -9.69 6.11 -9.87
CA ILE A 96 -9.15 5.06 -10.76
C ILE A 96 -7.67 4.78 -10.45
N SER A 97 -6.88 5.83 -10.19
CA SER A 97 -5.44 5.69 -9.87
C SER A 97 -5.19 5.00 -8.53
N PHE A 98 -6.16 4.96 -7.64
CA PHE A 98 -6.06 4.33 -6.32
C PHE A 98 -6.58 2.89 -6.28
N ILE A 99 -7.16 2.39 -7.39
CA ILE A 99 -7.76 1.04 -7.43
C ILE A 99 -6.78 -0.06 -6.97
N PRO A 100 -5.51 -0.12 -7.42
CA PRO A 100 -4.60 -1.14 -6.96
C PRO A 100 -4.39 -1.10 -5.45
N GLN A 101 -4.16 0.09 -4.89
CA GLN A 101 -3.99 0.27 -3.45
C GLN A 101 -5.25 -0.15 -2.69
N LEU A 102 -6.42 0.22 -3.19
CA LEU A 102 -7.70 -0.09 -2.60
C LEU A 102 -7.96 -1.59 -2.52
N ILE A 103 -7.69 -2.32 -3.61
CA ILE A 103 -7.79 -3.78 -3.63
C ILE A 103 -6.86 -4.38 -2.57
N GLY A 104 -5.61 -3.90 -2.50
CA GLY A 104 -4.66 -4.35 -1.49
C GLY A 104 -5.13 -4.09 -0.06
N MET A 105 -5.59 -2.88 0.25
CA MET A 105 -6.10 -2.52 1.57
C MET A 105 -7.31 -3.36 1.97
N THR A 106 -8.23 -3.61 1.04
CA THR A 106 -9.41 -4.45 1.29
C THR A 106 -9.02 -5.90 1.57
N ILE A 107 -8.11 -6.48 0.78
CA ILE A 107 -7.59 -7.82 1.04
C ILE A 107 -6.87 -7.86 2.38
N GLY A 108 -6.07 -6.83 2.69
CA GLY A 108 -5.39 -6.70 3.97
C GLY A 108 -6.36 -6.74 5.16
N SER A 109 -7.48 -6.03 5.06
CA SER A 109 -8.50 -6.01 6.11
C SER A 109 -9.18 -7.37 6.33
N TRP A 110 -9.32 -8.18 5.29
CA TRP A 110 -9.87 -9.54 5.39
C TRP A 110 -8.88 -10.53 6.00
N ILE A 111 -7.58 -10.38 5.72
CA ILE A 111 -6.53 -11.25 6.28
C ILE A 111 -6.34 -10.94 7.77
N SER A 112 -6.19 -9.67 8.09
CA SER A 112 -6.06 -9.18 9.46
C SER A 112 -6.43 -7.70 9.50
N PRO A 113 -7.46 -7.31 10.24
CA PRO A 113 -7.91 -5.92 10.31
C PRO A 113 -6.99 -5.08 11.22
N THR A 114 -5.68 -5.15 10.97
CA THR A 114 -4.69 -4.32 11.65
C THR A 114 -4.22 -3.19 10.74
N VAL A 115 -3.90 -2.04 11.32
CA VAL A 115 -3.36 -0.87 10.60
C VAL A 115 -2.20 -1.27 9.69
N GLY A 116 -1.24 -2.02 10.22
CA GLY A 116 -0.06 -2.46 9.47
C GLY A 116 -0.42 -3.33 8.27
N MET A 117 -1.29 -4.33 8.45
CA MET A 117 -1.66 -5.25 7.36
C MET A 117 -2.39 -4.49 6.24
N ILE A 118 -3.33 -3.63 6.57
CA ILE A 118 -4.10 -2.86 5.60
C ILE A 118 -3.19 -1.97 4.76
N ILE A 119 -2.30 -1.21 5.41
CA ILE A 119 -1.41 -0.28 4.68
C ILE A 119 -0.37 -1.03 3.85
N TYR A 120 0.28 -2.07 4.42
CA TYR A 120 1.30 -2.83 3.67
C TYR A 120 0.72 -3.55 2.47
N MET A 121 -0.47 -4.14 2.58
CA MET A 121 -1.14 -4.75 1.44
C MET A 121 -1.49 -3.72 0.36
N GLY A 122 -1.90 -2.52 0.74
CA GLY A 122 -2.08 -1.41 -0.18
C GLY A 122 -0.79 -1.05 -0.93
N ARG A 123 0.35 -0.95 -0.23
CA ARG A 123 1.67 -0.70 -0.83
C ARG A 123 2.09 -1.81 -1.80
N ILE A 124 1.89 -3.07 -1.41
CA ILE A 124 2.23 -4.24 -2.25
C ILE A 124 1.47 -4.19 -3.57
N PHE A 125 0.16 -3.95 -3.53
CA PHE A 125 -0.66 -3.91 -4.73
C PHE A 125 -0.33 -2.72 -5.63
N ASN A 126 -0.02 -1.55 -5.07
CA ASN A 126 0.50 -0.42 -5.85
C ASN A 126 1.83 -0.75 -6.52
N ALA A 127 2.76 -1.36 -5.80
CA ALA A 127 4.05 -1.77 -6.34
C ALA A 127 3.89 -2.77 -7.48
N LEU A 128 3.03 -3.78 -7.31
CA LEU A 128 2.74 -4.77 -8.35
C LEU A 128 2.11 -4.14 -9.58
N ALA A 129 1.13 -3.25 -9.42
CA ALA A 129 0.50 -2.56 -10.53
C ALA A 129 1.50 -1.72 -11.33
N TYR A 130 2.41 -1.01 -10.63
CA TYR A 130 3.47 -0.24 -11.26
C TYR A 130 4.44 -1.12 -12.05
N ILE A 131 4.97 -2.17 -11.42
CA ILE A 131 5.94 -3.09 -12.04
C ILE A 131 5.33 -3.77 -13.27
N LEU A 132 4.10 -4.29 -13.14
CA LEU A 132 3.40 -4.94 -14.24
C LEU A 132 3.06 -3.96 -15.36
N GLY A 133 2.56 -2.76 -15.02
CA GLY A 133 2.23 -1.73 -16.00
C GLY A 133 3.44 -1.37 -16.86
N ILE A 134 4.58 -1.08 -16.25
CA ILE A 134 5.80 -0.75 -17.01
C ILE A 134 6.34 -1.97 -17.77
N TYR A 135 6.30 -3.18 -17.18
CA TYR A 135 6.70 -4.39 -17.88
C TYR A 135 5.94 -4.58 -19.20
N PHE A 136 4.63 -4.37 -19.19
CA PHE A 136 3.81 -4.47 -20.40
C PHE A 136 4.05 -3.34 -21.40
N LEU A 137 4.44 -2.16 -20.95
CA LEU A 137 4.79 -1.03 -21.82
C LEU A 137 6.13 -1.22 -22.54
N ILE A 138 7.08 -1.94 -21.93
CA ILE A 138 8.41 -2.18 -22.51
C ILE A 138 8.40 -3.39 -23.46
N ARG A 139 7.45 -4.33 -23.29
CA ARG A 139 7.34 -5.55 -24.08
C ARG A 139 6.79 -5.30 -25.49
#